data_b40d2f0cd688aedd50b8cd506f676c06
#
_entry.id   b40d2f0cd688aedd50b8cd506f676c06
#
_cell.length_a   1.000
_cell.length_b   1.000
_cell.length_c   1.000
_cell.angle_alpha   90.00
_cell.angle_beta   90.00
_cell.angle_gamma   90.00
#
_symmetry.space_group_name_H-M   'P 1'
#
loop_
_entity.id
_entity.type
_entity.pdbx_description
1 polymer ?
#
loop_
_entity_poly.entity_id
_entity_poly.type
_entity_poly.pdbx_seq_one_letter_code
_entity_poly.pdbx_strand_id
1 'polypeptide(L)'
;MEYLLIRLGIVGAGAIVQSHIDAARLSGFVPTVICGREGSNRALRISEGNYGLAVASDLSQLLQFELDAILIAVSTDEAAGVLDRCLERNLPILIEKPVTSDPEVLKRLNESATGQVRVAYNRRFYSSISRLKEEIVDQSGLVQVVIPELSMASETRLEERVRAVLENSVHILDVLGFVFGNVSLVQKLTIKNCNKIEYITAQIKLGQDFVGNIDLLFETSENSSIKCWASGKSLELIPIENFKKSSKMNLVLPSESLPVKRYEKLFENWKIAEDDVKAKPGFLGQYNEFRNFVLGAPSGKLATLQDALIALNLGLALVDDLINKE
;
A
#
# COMPACT_ATOMS: atom_id res chain seq x y z
N MET A 1 21.99 -10.84 -24.12
CA MET A 1 20.53 -10.91 -23.91
C MET A 1 20.02 -9.51 -24.20
N GLU A 2 19.37 -9.32 -25.35
CA GLU A 2 18.70 -8.05 -25.65
C GLU A 2 17.66 -7.79 -24.56
N TYR A 3 17.80 -6.69 -23.85
CA TYR A 3 16.79 -6.25 -22.88
C TYR A 3 15.54 -5.86 -23.68
N LEU A 4 14.51 -6.67 -23.62
CA LEU A 4 13.22 -6.33 -24.18
C LEU A 4 12.73 -5.04 -23.49
N LEU A 5 12.70 -3.95 -24.23
CA LEU A 5 12.20 -2.67 -23.74
C LEU A 5 10.66 -2.73 -23.73
N ILE A 6 10.06 -2.49 -22.57
CA ILE A 6 8.60 -2.54 -22.36
C ILE A 6 8.05 -1.12 -22.45
N ARG A 7 7.23 -0.83 -23.47
CA ARG A 7 6.61 0.48 -23.69
C ARG A 7 5.46 0.68 -22.71
N LEU A 8 5.57 1.70 -21.86
CA LEU A 8 4.61 2.02 -20.81
C LEU A 8 3.80 3.27 -21.18
N GLY A 9 2.47 3.13 -21.27
CA GLY A 9 1.52 4.23 -21.31
C GLY A 9 1.17 4.68 -19.88
N ILE A 10 1.07 5.98 -19.64
CA ILE A 10 0.79 6.55 -18.32
C ILE A 10 -0.48 7.39 -18.36
N VAL A 11 -1.51 6.96 -17.63
CA VAL A 11 -2.76 7.69 -17.48
C VAL A 11 -2.79 8.37 -16.12
N GLY A 12 -2.78 9.70 -16.14
CA GLY A 12 -2.68 10.55 -14.95
C GLY A 12 -1.38 11.36 -14.93
N ALA A 13 -1.42 12.51 -14.26
CA ALA A 13 -0.29 13.43 -14.12
C ALA A 13 -0.25 14.00 -12.69
N GLY A 14 -0.53 13.16 -11.69
CA GLY A 14 -0.48 13.51 -10.26
C GLY A 14 0.94 13.50 -9.70
N ALA A 15 1.08 13.90 -8.44
CA ALA A 15 2.38 14.02 -7.76
C ALA A 15 3.18 12.70 -7.70
N ILE A 16 2.48 11.56 -7.68
CA ILE A 16 3.13 10.24 -7.57
C ILE A 16 3.75 9.77 -8.89
N VAL A 17 3.33 10.34 -10.04
CA VAL A 17 3.70 9.86 -11.38
C VAL A 17 5.21 9.91 -11.61
N GLN A 18 5.92 10.94 -11.12
CA GLN A 18 7.37 10.99 -11.26
C GLN A 18 8.07 9.81 -10.58
N SER A 19 7.62 9.43 -9.38
CA SER A 19 8.16 8.24 -8.68
C SER A 19 7.91 6.94 -9.45
N HIS A 20 6.77 6.83 -10.15
CA HIS A 20 6.50 5.72 -11.05
C HIS A 20 7.42 5.71 -12.26
N ILE A 21 7.64 6.85 -12.91
CA ILE A 21 8.53 6.99 -14.07
C ILE A 21 9.97 6.58 -13.70
N ASP A 22 10.46 7.05 -12.56
CA ASP A 22 11.81 6.76 -12.09
C ASP A 22 12.00 5.25 -11.84
N ALA A 23 11.08 4.62 -11.11
CA ALA A 23 11.11 3.19 -10.84
C ALA A 23 10.90 2.33 -12.09
N ALA A 24 10.01 2.75 -12.99
CA ALA A 24 9.76 2.09 -14.27
C ALA A 24 11.04 2.02 -15.13
N ARG A 25 11.73 3.14 -15.27
CA ARG A 25 13.01 3.22 -16.02
C ARG A 25 14.08 2.31 -15.43
N LEU A 26 14.22 2.33 -14.10
CA LEU A 26 15.18 1.47 -13.39
C LEU A 26 14.86 -0.03 -13.58
N SER A 27 13.61 -0.37 -13.84
CA SER A 27 13.13 -1.74 -14.07
C SER A 27 13.02 -2.13 -15.55
N GLY A 28 13.54 -1.32 -16.48
CA GLY A 28 13.57 -1.62 -17.92
C GLY A 28 12.29 -1.33 -18.68
N PHE A 29 11.39 -0.52 -18.12
CA PHE A 29 10.28 0.08 -18.89
C PHE A 29 10.72 1.35 -19.59
N VAL A 30 10.08 1.63 -20.70
CA VAL A 30 10.20 2.88 -21.44
C VAL A 30 8.89 3.65 -21.32
N PRO A 31 8.78 4.65 -20.44
CA PRO A 31 7.65 5.56 -20.42
C PRO A 31 7.53 6.24 -21.79
N THR A 32 6.49 5.87 -22.56
CA THR A 32 6.34 6.20 -23.98
C THR A 32 5.41 7.38 -24.18
N VAL A 33 4.27 7.37 -23.49
CA VAL A 33 3.25 8.41 -23.62
C VAL A 33 2.54 8.63 -22.29
N ILE A 34 2.18 9.89 -22.01
CA ILE A 34 1.41 10.30 -20.84
C ILE A 34 0.17 11.08 -21.28
N CYS A 35 -0.97 10.86 -20.61
CA CYS A 35 -2.09 11.78 -20.68
C CYS A 35 -2.51 12.24 -19.28
N GLY A 36 -2.94 13.48 -19.17
CA GLY A 36 -3.48 14.08 -17.96
C GLY A 36 -4.97 14.38 -18.11
N ARG A 37 -5.53 15.08 -17.12
CA ARG A 37 -6.89 15.61 -17.19
C ARG A 37 -6.96 16.67 -18.27
N GLU A 38 -8.05 16.72 -19.04
CA GLU A 38 -8.32 17.74 -20.03
C GLU A 38 -8.14 19.16 -19.46
N GLY A 39 -7.50 20.04 -20.22
CA GLY A 39 -7.18 21.41 -19.82
C GLY A 39 -6.04 21.53 -18.78
N SER A 40 -5.38 20.44 -18.37
CA SER A 40 -4.29 20.46 -17.41
C SER A 40 -2.91 20.38 -18.09
N ASN A 41 -2.03 21.33 -17.81
CA ASN A 41 -0.64 21.34 -18.30
C ASN A 41 0.30 20.42 -17.51
N ARG A 42 -0.20 19.60 -16.57
CA ARG A 42 0.67 18.77 -15.72
C ARG A 42 1.39 17.67 -16.52
N ALA A 43 0.69 17.01 -17.44
CA ALA A 43 1.30 16.00 -18.31
C ALA A 43 2.42 16.59 -19.17
N LEU A 44 2.23 17.79 -19.73
CA LEU A 44 3.25 18.50 -20.49
C LEU A 44 4.50 18.78 -19.63
N ARG A 45 4.32 19.32 -18.41
CA ARG A 45 5.45 19.59 -17.49
C ARG A 45 6.23 18.33 -17.12
N ILE A 46 5.53 17.21 -16.93
CA ILE A 46 6.18 15.91 -16.65
C ILE A 46 6.98 15.47 -17.89
N SER A 47 6.39 15.58 -19.08
CA SER A 47 7.06 15.24 -20.35
C SER A 47 8.31 16.07 -20.60
N GLU A 48 8.27 17.39 -20.37
CA GLU A 48 9.43 18.28 -20.49
C GLU A 48 10.63 17.85 -19.60
N GLY A 49 10.35 17.31 -18.41
CA GLY A 49 11.36 16.75 -17.50
C GLY A 49 11.79 15.31 -17.82
N ASN A 50 11.14 14.66 -18.82
CA ASN A 50 11.33 13.23 -19.11
C ASN A 50 11.54 12.99 -20.60
N TYR A 51 12.79 12.98 -21.06
CA TYR A 51 13.13 12.77 -22.46
C TYR A 51 12.46 11.54 -23.08
N GLY A 52 11.91 11.70 -24.28
CA GLY A 52 11.23 10.63 -25.03
C GLY A 52 9.79 10.34 -24.60
N LEU A 53 9.25 11.04 -23.59
CA LEU A 53 7.87 10.87 -23.13
C LEU A 53 6.92 11.77 -23.94
N ALA A 54 6.12 11.21 -24.81
CA ALA A 54 5.10 11.93 -25.60
C ALA A 54 3.91 12.34 -24.71
N VAL A 55 3.16 13.38 -25.13
CA VAL A 55 1.91 13.79 -24.46
C VAL A 55 0.74 13.49 -25.38
N ALA A 56 -0.23 12.72 -24.89
CA ALA A 56 -1.51 12.54 -25.55
C ALA A 56 -2.55 13.54 -25.02
N SER A 57 -3.42 14.01 -25.88
CA SER A 57 -4.50 14.97 -25.52
C SER A 57 -5.50 14.37 -24.54
N ASP A 58 -5.77 13.08 -24.68
CA ASP A 58 -6.74 12.33 -23.89
C ASP A 58 -6.42 10.83 -23.86
N LEU A 59 -7.22 10.06 -23.10
CA LEU A 59 -7.07 8.63 -22.98
C LEU A 59 -7.25 7.91 -24.34
N SER A 60 -8.16 8.36 -25.19
CA SER A 60 -8.41 7.71 -26.50
C SER A 60 -7.20 7.80 -27.40
N GLN A 61 -6.53 8.96 -27.43
CA GLN A 61 -5.28 9.13 -28.17
C GLN A 61 -4.15 8.29 -27.55
N LEU A 62 -4.02 8.25 -26.21
CA LEU A 62 -3.01 7.42 -25.53
C LEU A 62 -3.17 5.94 -25.93
N LEU A 63 -4.40 5.44 -25.94
CA LEU A 63 -4.68 4.04 -26.31
C LEU A 63 -4.40 3.70 -27.76
N GLN A 64 -4.12 4.65 -28.65
CA GLN A 64 -3.70 4.42 -30.03
C GLN A 64 -2.19 4.17 -30.16
N PHE A 65 -1.41 4.48 -29.12
CA PHE A 65 0.02 4.18 -29.13
C PHE A 65 0.26 2.67 -29.05
N GLU A 66 1.39 2.24 -29.60
CA GLU A 66 1.90 0.89 -29.41
C GLU A 66 2.47 0.75 -28.01
N LEU A 67 1.76 0.06 -27.11
CA LEU A 67 2.09 -0.12 -25.71
C LEU A 67 2.15 -1.60 -25.36
N ASP A 68 2.98 -1.93 -24.38
CA ASP A 68 3.12 -3.27 -23.81
C ASP A 68 2.51 -3.35 -22.41
N ALA A 69 2.33 -2.21 -21.73
CA ALA A 69 1.70 -2.09 -20.41
C ALA A 69 1.13 -0.69 -20.20
N ILE A 70 0.21 -0.57 -19.23
CA ILE A 70 -0.42 0.70 -18.85
C ILE A 70 -0.27 0.91 -17.35
N LEU A 71 0.15 2.13 -16.94
CA LEU A 71 0.02 2.66 -15.58
C LEU A 71 -1.21 3.56 -15.52
N ILE A 72 -2.08 3.34 -14.52
CA ILE A 72 -3.19 4.23 -14.20
C ILE A 72 -2.91 4.88 -12.84
N ALA A 73 -2.72 6.21 -12.83
CA ALA A 73 -2.42 7.01 -11.64
C ALA A 73 -3.27 8.30 -11.63
N VAL A 74 -4.56 8.11 -11.61
CA VAL A 74 -5.59 9.18 -11.55
C VAL A 74 -6.23 9.24 -10.16
N SER A 75 -7.13 10.21 -9.93
CA SER A 75 -7.91 10.29 -8.69
C SER A 75 -8.84 9.08 -8.51
N THR A 76 -9.17 8.72 -7.27
CA THR A 76 -10.07 7.60 -6.95
C THR A 76 -11.40 7.69 -7.69
N ASP A 77 -11.95 8.89 -7.81
CA ASP A 77 -13.24 9.14 -8.48
C ASP A 77 -13.20 8.83 -9.99
N GLU A 78 -12.03 8.90 -10.61
CA GLU A 78 -11.83 8.65 -12.05
C GLU A 78 -11.31 7.24 -12.34
N ALA A 79 -10.68 6.60 -11.37
CA ALA A 79 -9.85 5.40 -11.57
C ALA A 79 -10.66 4.21 -12.12
N ALA A 80 -11.85 3.96 -11.61
CA ALA A 80 -12.71 2.86 -12.07
C ALA A 80 -13.13 3.03 -13.55
N GLY A 81 -13.56 4.23 -13.94
CA GLY A 81 -13.97 4.51 -15.32
C GLY A 81 -12.80 4.49 -16.31
N VAL A 82 -11.63 4.95 -15.88
CA VAL A 82 -10.39 4.86 -16.68
C VAL A 82 -9.96 3.41 -16.84
N LEU A 83 -10.04 2.61 -15.79
CA LEU A 83 -9.72 1.18 -15.83
C LEU A 83 -10.64 0.45 -16.83
N ASP A 84 -11.95 0.63 -16.75
CA ASP A 84 -12.92 0.02 -17.68
C ASP A 84 -12.51 0.24 -19.14
N ARG A 85 -12.12 1.46 -19.52
CA ARG A 85 -11.67 1.80 -20.88
C ARG A 85 -10.32 1.17 -21.24
N CYS A 86 -9.40 1.06 -20.29
CA CYS A 86 -8.09 0.45 -20.53
C CYS A 86 -8.17 -1.07 -20.69
N LEU A 87 -9.16 -1.73 -20.05
CA LEU A 87 -9.37 -3.18 -20.16
C LEU A 87 -9.60 -3.65 -21.62
N GLU A 88 -10.18 -2.80 -22.47
CA GLU A 88 -10.42 -3.10 -23.89
C GLU A 88 -9.13 -3.41 -24.67
N ARG A 89 -7.97 -2.91 -24.21
CA ARG A 89 -6.67 -3.15 -24.85
C ARG A 89 -6.06 -4.49 -24.52
N ASN A 90 -6.61 -5.22 -23.55
CA ASN A 90 -6.09 -6.52 -23.08
C ASN A 90 -4.57 -6.50 -22.76
N LEU A 91 -4.06 -5.38 -22.24
CA LEU A 91 -2.67 -5.20 -21.83
C LEU A 91 -2.54 -5.35 -20.31
N PRO A 92 -1.36 -5.76 -19.79
CA PRO A 92 -1.05 -5.66 -18.38
C PRO A 92 -1.21 -4.24 -17.85
N ILE A 93 -1.95 -4.08 -16.74
CA ILE A 93 -2.25 -2.80 -16.13
C ILE A 93 -1.75 -2.79 -14.69
N LEU A 94 -1.00 -1.74 -14.34
CA LEU A 94 -0.73 -1.37 -12.95
C LEU A 94 -1.59 -0.15 -12.60
N ILE A 95 -2.48 -0.27 -11.60
CA ILE A 95 -3.36 0.82 -11.19
C ILE A 95 -3.05 1.28 -9.77
N GLU A 96 -2.99 2.60 -9.55
CA GLU A 96 -2.83 3.17 -8.20
C GLU A 96 -4.03 2.88 -7.31
N LYS A 97 -3.75 2.82 -6.04
CA LYS A 97 -4.74 2.63 -4.99
C LYS A 97 -5.31 3.98 -4.49
N PRO A 98 -6.51 3.99 -3.95
CA PRO A 98 -7.53 2.95 -4.10
C PRO A 98 -8.13 3.00 -5.51
N VAL A 99 -8.51 1.85 -6.02
CA VAL A 99 -9.15 1.75 -7.35
C VAL A 99 -10.54 2.41 -7.33
N THR A 100 -11.23 2.24 -6.20
CA THR A 100 -12.52 2.87 -5.89
C THR A 100 -12.80 2.71 -4.40
N SER A 101 -13.70 3.52 -3.86
CA SER A 101 -14.24 3.36 -2.49
C SER A 101 -15.53 2.52 -2.45
N ASP A 102 -16.05 2.09 -3.60
CA ASP A 102 -17.27 1.29 -3.72
C ASP A 102 -16.91 -0.19 -3.94
N PRO A 103 -17.23 -1.10 -2.99
CA PRO A 103 -16.91 -2.52 -3.11
C PRO A 103 -17.65 -3.22 -4.26
N GLU A 104 -18.86 -2.79 -4.63
CA GLU A 104 -19.60 -3.40 -5.73
C GLU A 104 -18.97 -3.05 -7.08
N VAL A 105 -18.50 -1.80 -7.24
CA VAL A 105 -17.73 -1.39 -8.42
C VAL A 105 -16.44 -2.19 -8.51
N LEU A 106 -15.72 -2.36 -7.40
CA LEU A 106 -14.46 -3.11 -7.38
C LEU A 106 -14.67 -4.60 -7.70
N LYS A 107 -15.75 -5.19 -7.20
CA LYS A 107 -16.13 -6.57 -7.51
C LYS A 107 -16.41 -6.75 -8.99
N ARG A 108 -17.23 -5.87 -9.58
CA ARG A 108 -17.51 -5.88 -11.03
C ARG A 108 -16.23 -5.76 -11.87
N LEU A 109 -15.32 -4.85 -11.48
CA LEU A 109 -14.02 -4.70 -12.15
C LEU A 109 -13.16 -5.96 -12.04
N ASN A 110 -13.15 -6.61 -10.89
CA ASN A 110 -12.43 -7.86 -10.66
C ASN A 110 -12.96 -9.00 -11.55
N GLU A 111 -14.27 -9.08 -11.75
CA GLU A 111 -14.91 -10.04 -12.65
C GLU A 111 -14.59 -9.78 -14.14
N SER A 112 -14.46 -8.49 -14.51
CA SER A 112 -14.20 -8.08 -15.91
C SER A 112 -12.72 -8.20 -16.29
N ALA A 113 -11.81 -8.10 -15.36
CA ALA A 113 -10.39 -7.85 -15.61
C ALA A 113 -9.55 -9.07 -16.00
N THR A 114 -10.10 -10.21 -16.35
CA THR A 114 -9.39 -11.42 -16.86
C THR A 114 -7.96 -11.66 -16.33
N GLY A 115 -7.63 -11.15 -15.12
CA GLY A 115 -6.34 -11.31 -14.45
C GLY A 115 -5.21 -10.37 -14.89
N GLN A 116 -5.44 -9.45 -15.83
CA GLN A 116 -4.40 -8.54 -16.37
C GLN A 116 -4.11 -7.32 -15.49
N VAL A 117 -4.91 -7.06 -14.44
CA VAL A 117 -4.78 -5.89 -13.57
C VAL A 117 -4.01 -6.23 -12.29
N ARG A 118 -3.11 -5.33 -11.91
CA ARG A 118 -2.41 -5.34 -10.62
C ARG A 118 -2.57 -3.98 -9.94
N VAL A 119 -2.75 -4.01 -8.63
CA VAL A 119 -2.94 -2.78 -7.82
C VAL A 119 -1.62 -2.39 -7.16
N ALA A 120 -1.30 -1.11 -7.19
CA ALA A 120 -0.01 -0.57 -6.75
C ALA A 120 0.10 -0.45 -5.22
N TYR A 121 -0.01 -1.57 -4.51
CA TYR A 121 0.28 -1.66 -3.08
C TYR A 121 1.80 -1.81 -2.86
N ASN A 122 2.53 -0.73 -3.06
CA ASN A 122 4.00 -0.69 -3.00
C ASN A 122 4.58 -1.15 -1.66
N ARG A 123 3.85 -1.02 -0.54
CA ARG A 123 4.33 -1.44 0.79
C ARG A 123 4.57 -2.95 0.90
N ARG A 124 3.94 -3.79 0.06
CA ARG A 124 4.27 -5.23 -0.03
C ARG A 124 5.74 -5.48 -0.38
N PHE A 125 6.39 -4.51 -1.01
CA PHE A 125 7.77 -4.58 -1.51
C PHE A 125 8.79 -3.93 -0.57
N TYR A 126 8.39 -3.36 0.56
CA TYR A 126 9.32 -2.91 1.58
C TYR A 126 10.15 -4.09 2.10
N SER A 127 11.46 -3.91 2.20
CA SER A 127 12.37 -4.94 2.73
C SER A 127 12.01 -5.32 4.17
N SER A 128 11.50 -4.39 4.96
CA SER A 128 10.97 -4.64 6.31
C SER A 128 9.78 -5.59 6.31
N ILE A 129 8.84 -5.42 5.36
CA ILE A 129 7.67 -6.29 5.21
C ILE A 129 8.07 -7.68 4.72
N SER A 130 8.98 -7.77 3.74
CA SER A 130 9.53 -9.05 3.29
C SER A 130 10.18 -9.80 4.44
N ARG A 131 10.96 -9.08 5.27
CA ARG A 131 11.63 -9.67 6.42
C ARG A 131 10.65 -10.15 7.50
N LEU A 132 9.61 -9.35 7.80
CA LEU A 132 8.56 -9.80 8.72
C LEU A 132 7.91 -11.10 8.22
N LYS A 133 7.54 -11.15 6.94
CA LYS A 133 6.90 -12.33 6.34
C LYS A 133 7.77 -13.58 6.44
N GLU A 134 9.09 -13.46 6.21
CA GLU A 134 10.06 -14.56 6.37
C GLU A 134 10.14 -15.08 7.81
N GLU A 135 10.15 -14.16 8.80
CA GLU A 135 10.33 -14.51 10.22
C GLU A 135 9.11 -15.21 10.84
N ILE A 136 7.93 -15.08 10.22
CA ILE A 136 6.67 -15.65 10.75
C ILE A 136 6.20 -16.91 10.03
N VAL A 137 6.95 -17.41 9.04
CA VAL A 137 6.62 -18.68 8.35
C VAL A 137 6.50 -19.80 9.38
N ASP A 138 5.39 -20.55 9.33
CA ASP A 138 5.07 -21.67 10.24
C ASP A 138 5.07 -21.28 11.72
N GLN A 139 4.76 -20.01 12.02
CA GLN A 139 4.66 -19.51 13.38
C GLN A 139 3.21 -19.18 13.74
N SER A 140 2.97 -19.08 15.05
CA SER A 140 1.75 -18.53 15.64
C SER A 140 2.09 -17.39 16.59
N GLY A 141 1.16 -16.46 16.82
CA GLY A 141 1.49 -15.36 17.70
C GLY A 141 0.46 -14.24 17.82
N LEU A 142 0.93 -13.13 18.37
CA LEU A 142 0.16 -11.91 18.59
C LEU A 142 0.67 -10.79 17.68
N VAL A 143 -0.27 -9.96 17.20
CA VAL A 143 0.05 -8.81 16.35
C VAL A 143 -0.62 -7.55 16.90
N GLN A 144 0.12 -6.47 16.99
CA GLN A 144 -0.42 -5.14 17.23
C GLN A 144 -0.10 -4.25 16.03
N VAL A 145 -1.10 -3.57 15.51
CA VAL A 145 -1.00 -2.68 14.35
C VAL A 145 -1.49 -1.31 14.77
N VAL A 146 -0.67 -0.29 14.58
CA VAL A 146 -1.05 1.11 14.78
C VAL A 146 -1.10 1.81 13.44
N ILE A 147 -2.23 2.44 13.14
CA ILE A 147 -2.45 3.16 11.89
C ILE A 147 -2.85 4.60 12.25
N PRO A 148 -1.95 5.57 12.17
CA PRO A 148 -2.30 6.96 12.34
C PRO A 148 -2.95 7.51 11.08
N GLU A 149 -4.06 8.21 11.25
CA GLU A 149 -4.67 9.01 10.22
C GLU A 149 -4.56 10.49 10.61
N LEU A 150 -3.67 11.18 9.91
CA LEU A 150 -3.47 12.61 10.10
C LEU A 150 -4.57 13.36 9.38
N SER A 151 -5.54 13.86 10.15
CA SER A 151 -6.42 14.89 9.66
C SER A 151 -5.71 16.23 9.83
N MET A 152 -5.41 16.89 8.74
CA MET A 152 -4.71 18.18 8.72
C MET A 152 -5.60 19.36 9.15
N ALA A 153 -6.88 19.16 9.44
CA ALA A 153 -7.80 20.20 9.85
C ALA A 153 -8.59 19.79 11.10
N SER A 154 -8.59 20.64 12.12
CA SER A 154 -9.35 20.47 13.37
C SER A 154 -10.88 20.37 13.19
N GLU A 155 -11.39 20.56 11.98
CA GLU A 155 -12.81 20.54 11.61
C GLU A 155 -13.11 19.47 10.54
N THR A 156 -12.30 18.42 10.44
CA THR A 156 -12.49 17.38 9.40
C THR A 156 -13.83 16.69 9.59
N ARG A 157 -14.63 16.73 8.51
CA ARG A 157 -15.93 16.05 8.47
C ARG A 157 -15.77 14.55 8.62
N LEU A 158 -16.81 13.91 9.15
CA LEU A 158 -16.81 12.45 9.32
C LEU A 158 -16.52 11.70 8.02
N GLU A 159 -17.11 12.16 6.91
CA GLU A 159 -16.89 11.63 5.55
C GLU A 159 -15.41 11.67 5.13
N GLU A 160 -14.70 12.76 5.46
CA GLU A 160 -13.27 12.90 5.15
C GLU A 160 -12.42 11.93 5.97
N ARG A 161 -12.80 11.62 7.21
CA ARG A 161 -12.11 10.60 8.03
C ARG A 161 -12.33 9.20 7.49
N VAL A 162 -13.56 8.87 7.08
CA VAL A 162 -13.86 7.62 6.39
C VAL A 162 -13.03 7.52 5.12
N ARG A 163 -13.02 8.58 4.31
CA ARG A 163 -12.23 8.64 3.08
C ARG A 163 -10.73 8.46 3.36
N ALA A 164 -10.18 9.10 4.39
CA ALA A 164 -8.77 8.94 4.76
C ALA A 164 -8.43 7.47 5.08
N VAL A 165 -9.27 6.77 5.83
CA VAL A 165 -9.10 5.34 6.09
C VAL A 165 -9.11 4.53 4.80
N LEU A 166 -10.05 4.76 3.91
CA LEU A 166 -10.18 4.04 2.65
C LEU A 166 -9.09 4.41 1.62
N GLU A 167 -8.46 5.57 1.74
CA GLU A 167 -7.38 6.00 0.84
C GLU A 167 -5.97 5.70 1.38
N ASN A 168 -5.73 5.83 2.70
CA ASN A 168 -4.40 5.70 3.29
C ASN A 168 -4.22 4.40 4.07
N SER A 169 -5.13 4.10 5.01
CA SER A 169 -5.05 2.90 5.85
C SER A 169 -5.08 1.61 5.06
N VAL A 170 -5.72 1.59 3.87
CA VAL A 170 -5.77 0.42 2.98
C VAL A 170 -4.39 -0.13 2.63
N HIS A 171 -3.34 0.68 2.65
CA HIS A 171 -1.97 0.18 2.48
C HIS A 171 -1.54 -0.80 3.58
N ILE A 172 -1.88 -0.48 4.84
CA ILE A 172 -1.55 -1.36 5.97
C ILE A 172 -2.49 -2.55 6.00
N LEU A 173 -3.78 -2.35 5.70
CA LEU A 173 -4.76 -3.42 5.64
C LEU A 173 -4.40 -4.47 4.58
N ASP A 174 -3.92 -4.02 3.41
CA ASP A 174 -3.37 -4.88 2.37
C ASP A 174 -2.12 -5.64 2.84
N VAL A 175 -1.19 -4.96 3.52
CA VAL A 175 0.01 -5.59 4.09
C VAL A 175 -0.36 -6.70 5.07
N LEU A 176 -1.39 -6.53 5.91
CA LEU A 176 -1.84 -7.58 6.82
C LEU A 176 -2.30 -8.81 6.05
N GLY A 177 -3.11 -8.64 5.01
CA GLY A 177 -3.54 -9.74 4.14
C GLY A 177 -2.36 -10.42 3.44
N PHE A 178 -1.41 -9.64 2.94
CA PHE A 178 -0.22 -10.14 2.25
C PHE A 178 0.73 -10.93 3.16
N VAL A 179 0.93 -10.47 4.39
CA VAL A 179 1.88 -11.07 5.35
C VAL A 179 1.29 -12.26 6.07
N PHE A 180 0.06 -12.13 6.59
CA PHE A 180 -0.56 -13.10 7.48
C PHE A 180 -1.65 -13.95 6.82
N GLY A 181 -2.09 -13.60 5.60
CA GLY A 181 -3.20 -14.27 4.92
C GLY A 181 -4.54 -13.62 5.24
N ASN A 182 -5.61 -14.43 5.32
CA ASN A 182 -6.96 -13.90 5.52
C ASN A 182 -7.07 -13.09 6.81
N VAL A 183 -7.67 -11.90 6.72
CA VAL A 183 -7.91 -11.01 7.87
C VAL A 183 -9.41 -10.92 8.12
N SER A 184 -9.83 -11.17 9.35
CA SER A 184 -11.23 -11.03 9.76
C SER A 184 -11.37 -10.24 11.04
N LEU A 185 -12.33 -9.30 11.04
CA LEU A 185 -12.72 -8.52 12.21
C LEU A 185 -13.49 -9.42 13.18
N VAL A 186 -13.13 -9.38 14.46
CA VAL A 186 -13.81 -10.09 15.56
C VAL A 186 -14.76 -9.14 16.28
N GLN A 187 -14.23 -8.02 16.75
CA GLN A 187 -14.98 -6.94 17.41
C GLN A 187 -14.25 -5.63 17.27
N LYS A 188 -14.95 -4.54 17.46
CA LYS A 188 -14.36 -3.21 17.50
C LYS A 188 -14.98 -2.31 18.55
N LEU A 189 -14.25 -1.29 18.96
CA LEU A 189 -14.69 -0.24 19.84
C LEU A 189 -14.27 1.11 19.25
N THR A 190 -15.23 2.02 19.13
CA THR A 190 -15.01 3.39 18.70
C THR A 190 -15.01 4.32 19.91
N ILE A 191 -13.93 5.05 20.14
CA ILE A 191 -13.78 5.99 21.26
C ILE A 191 -14.00 7.40 20.72
N LYS A 192 -14.95 8.11 21.34
CA LYS A 192 -15.35 9.48 20.98
C LYS A 192 -15.12 10.42 22.14
N ASN A 193 -14.69 11.65 21.82
CA ASN A 193 -14.62 12.75 22.75
C ASN A 193 -15.37 13.95 22.13
N CYS A 194 -16.36 14.51 22.86
CA CYS A 194 -17.16 15.65 22.40
C CYS A 194 -17.64 15.55 20.95
N ASN A 195 -18.19 14.39 20.55
CA ASN A 195 -18.64 14.07 19.19
C ASN A 195 -17.53 13.92 18.13
N LYS A 196 -16.25 14.03 18.49
CA LYS A 196 -15.13 13.65 17.63
C LYS A 196 -14.73 12.22 17.90
N ILE A 197 -14.46 11.48 16.82
CA ILE A 197 -13.87 10.15 16.92
C ILE A 197 -12.36 10.35 17.04
N GLU A 198 -11.79 9.85 18.12
CA GLU A 198 -10.35 9.93 18.36
C GLU A 198 -9.65 8.63 18.02
N TYR A 199 -10.31 7.48 18.34
CA TYR A 199 -9.70 6.17 18.18
C TYR A 199 -10.73 5.13 17.77
N ILE A 200 -10.29 4.19 16.93
CA ILE A 200 -10.99 2.93 16.71
C ILE A 200 -10.01 1.82 17.04
N THR A 201 -10.35 0.96 17.99
CA THR A 201 -9.59 -0.26 18.27
C THR A 201 -10.40 -1.47 17.83
N ALA A 202 -9.75 -2.41 17.16
CA ALA A 202 -10.40 -3.58 16.60
C ALA A 202 -9.59 -4.84 16.84
N GLN A 203 -10.24 -5.87 17.36
CA GLN A 203 -9.66 -7.19 17.48
C GLN A 203 -9.83 -7.95 16.17
N ILE A 204 -8.77 -8.60 15.70
CA ILE A 204 -8.71 -9.29 14.41
C ILE A 204 -8.13 -10.69 14.53
N LYS A 205 -8.55 -11.58 13.62
CA LYS A 205 -7.83 -12.82 13.31
C LYS A 205 -7.07 -12.64 12.02
N LEU A 206 -5.87 -13.20 11.96
CA LEU A 206 -4.90 -13.07 10.88
C LEU A 206 -4.44 -14.47 10.47
N GLY A 207 -4.86 -14.93 9.29
CA GLY A 207 -4.66 -16.31 8.88
C GLY A 207 -5.30 -17.31 9.85
N GLN A 208 -4.64 -18.41 10.10
CA GLN A 208 -5.11 -19.45 11.04
C GLN A 208 -4.47 -19.30 12.42
N ASP A 209 -3.26 -18.75 12.50
CA ASP A 209 -2.37 -18.88 13.65
C ASP A 209 -2.07 -17.57 14.38
N PHE A 210 -2.56 -16.44 13.87
CA PHE A 210 -2.34 -15.13 14.49
C PHE A 210 -3.65 -14.48 14.93
N VAL A 211 -3.58 -13.78 16.05
CA VAL A 211 -4.62 -12.87 16.53
C VAL A 211 -3.99 -11.53 16.86
N GLY A 212 -4.75 -10.46 16.80
CA GLY A 212 -4.18 -9.14 17.09
C GLY A 212 -5.20 -8.04 17.20
N ASN A 213 -4.66 -6.82 17.30
CA ASN A 213 -5.45 -5.60 17.33
C ASN A 213 -4.97 -4.64 16.24
N ILE A 214 -5.93 -3.91 15.67
CA ILE A 214 -5.70 -2.71 14.88
C ILE A 214 -6.16 -1.52 15.70
N ASP A 215 -5.27 -0.54 15.88
CA ASP A 215 -5.57 0.73 16.51
C ASP A 215 -5.48 1.83 15.45
N LEU A 216 -6.63 2.37 15.02
CA LEU A 216 -6.73 3.56 14.18
C LEU A 216 -6.72 4.79 15.08
N LEU A 217 -5.74 5.66 14.89
CA LEU A 217 -5.54 6.85 15.71
C LEU A 217 -5.72 8.09 14.83
N PHE A 218 -6.71 8.91 15.16
CA PHE A 218 -6.93 10.17 14.43
C PHE A 218 -6.24 11.34 15.15
N GLU A 219 -5.60 12.23 14.38
CA GLU A 219 -4.94 13.44 14.88
C GLU A 219 -3.82 13.16 15.93
N THR A 220 -3.03 12.12 15.69
CA THR A 220 -1.93 11.73 16.57
C THR A 220 -0.56 11.96 15.94
N SER A 221 0.48 12.09 16.79
CA SER A 221 1.88 12.18 16.35
C SER A 221 2.59 10.83 16.24
N GLU A 222 1.84 9.76 16.04
CA GLU A 222 2.38 8.41 15.88
C GLU A 222 2.76 8.08 14.43
N ASN A 223 3.59 7.07 14.26
CA ASN A 223 3.91 6.45 12.97
C ASN A 223 3.14 5.14 12.79
N SER A 224 2.88 4.79 11.52
CA SER A 224 2.39 3.44 11.20
C SER A 224 3.37 2.39 11.70
N SER A 225 2.87 1.42 12.45
CA SER A 225 3.71 0.38 13.01
C SER A 225 3.03 -0.99 13.07
N ILE A 226 3.85 -2.04 13.01
CA ILE A 226 3.43 -3.42 13.22
C ILE A 226 4.37 -4.03 14.24
N LYS A 227 3.82 -4.58 15.34
CA LYS A 227 4.56 -5.41 16.30
C LYS A 227 4.00 -6.82 16.25
N CYS A 228 4.90 -7.80 16.18
CA CYS A 228 4.54 -9.20 16.17
C CYS A 228 5.36 -9.96 17.23
N TRP A 229 4.69 -10.78 18.02
CA TRP A 229 5.31 -11.67 18.99
C TRP A 229 5.03 -13.10 18.54
N ALA A 230 6.07 -13.79 18.12
CA ALA A 230 6.00 -15.18 17.62
C ALA A 230 7.22 -15.98 18.10
N SER A 231 7.00 -17.18 18.61
CA SER A 231 8.05 -18.13 19.03
C SER A 231 9.15 -17.50 19.91
N GLY A 232 8.75 -16.70 20.89
CA GLY A 232 9.68 -16.04 21.82
C GLY A 232 10.46 -14.86 21.24
N LYS A 233 10.17 -14.47 19.99
CA LYS A 233 10.75 -13.29 19.34
C LYS A 233 9.81 -12.09 19.44
N SER A 234 10.38 -10.88 19.47
CA SER A 234 9.69 -9.62 19.24
C SER A 234 10.15 -9.05 17.91
N LEU A 235 9.23 -8.90 16.96
CA LEU A 235 9.45 -8.34 15.64
C LEU A 235 8.73 -6.98 15.59
N GLU A 236 9.45 -5.92 15.27
CA GLU A 236 8.91 -4.55 15.33
C GLU A 236 9.22 -3.82 14.02
N LEU A 237 8.19 -3.27 13.40
CA LEU A 237 8.30 -2.34 12.29
C LEU A 237 7.84 -0.96 12.78
N ILE A 238 8.79 -0.10 13.18
CA ILE A 238 8.54 1.23 13.77
C ILE A 238 9.62 2.22 13.32
N PRO A 239 9.33 3.19 12.42
CA PRO A 239 8.17 3.18 11.51
C PRO A 239 8.16 1.91 10.63
N ILE A 240 7.14 1.73 9.81
CA ILE A 240 6.93 0.48 9.05
C ILE A 240 8.10 0.12 8.13
N GLU A 241 8.89 1.10 7.71
CA GLU A 241 10.10 0.92 6.90
C GLU A 241 11.28 0.32 7.68
N ASN A 242 11.23 0.32 9.02
CA ASN A 242 12.34 -0.04 9.87
C ASN A 242 12.05 -1.32 10.65
N PHE A 243 12.71 -2.41 10.28
CA PHE A 243 12.56 -3.70 10.94
C PHE A 243 13.52 -3.84 12.13
N LYS A 244 13.01 -4.35 13.25
CA LYS A 244 13.78 -4.70 14.43
C LYS A 244 13.34 -6.08 14.93
N LYS A 245 14.31 -6.93 15.25
CA LYS A 245 14.08 -8.26 15.82
C LYS A 245 14.84 -8.40 17.13
N SER A 246 14.18 -8.92 18.16
CA SER A 246 14.79 -9.29 19.42
C SER A 246 14.31 -10.66 19.85
N SER A 247 15.24 -11.53 20.21
CA SER A 247 14.99 -12.86 20.79
C SER A 247 15.57 -13.00 22.20
N LYS A 248 16.24 -11.98 22.68
CA LYS A 248 16.94 -11.99 23.98
C LYS A 248 16.72 -10.68 24.72
N MET A 249 16.75 -10.77 26.04
CA MET A 249 16.76 -9.62 26.96
C MET A 249 18.13 -9.52 27.62
N ASN A 250 18.61 -8.30 27.78
CA ASN A 250 19.78 -7.99 28.59
C ASN A 250 19.33 -7.53 29.99
N LEU A 251 19.97 -8.06 31.05
CA LEU A 251 19.75 -7.58 32.38
C LEU A 251 20.66 -6.37 32.66
N VAL A 252 20.05 -5.22 32.90
CA VAL A 252 20.75 -4.00 33.34
C VAL A 252 20.65 -3.88 34.83
N LEU A 253 21.80 -3.85 35.48
CA LEU A 253 21.89 -3.73 36.96
C LEU A 253 21.55 -2.29 37.39
N PRO A 254 21.18 -2.13 38.70
CA PRO A 254 20.95 -0.80 39.25
C PRO A 254 22.19 0.10 39.13
N SER A 255 21.95 1.39 38.90
CA SER A 255 22.96 2.45 38.87
C SER A 255 22.57 3.54 39.88
N GLU A 256 23.47 4.48 40.14
CA GLU A 256 23.17 5.63 41.02
C GLU A 256 22.00 6.48 40.49
N SER A 257 21.89 6.60 39.15
CA SER A 257 20.82 7.37 38.53
C SER A 257 19.48 6.61 38.43
N LEU A 258 19.50 5.27 38.48
CA LEU A 258 18.31 4.42 38.42
C LEU A 258 18.52 3.15 39.24
N PRO A 259 18.16 3.15 40.57
CA PRO A 259 18.45 2.07 41.50
C PRO A 259 17.47 0.90 41.38
N VAL A 260 17.19 0.42 40.15
CA VAL A 260 16.29 -0.69 39.90
C VAL A 260 16.85 -1.61 38.79
N LYS A 261 16.68 -2.92 38.95
CA LYS A 261 16.95 -3.89 37.88
C LYS A 261 15.94 -3.73 36.77
N ARG A 262 16.42 -3.70 35.53
CA ARG A 262 15.55 -3.66 34.33
C ARG A 262 16.04 -4.62 33.27
N TYR A 263 15.13 -4.95 32.34
CA TYR A 263 15.43 -5.78 31.17
C TYR A 263 15.30 -4.92 29.93
N GLU A 264 16.30 -4.98 29.06
CA GLU A 264 16.33 -4.26 27.80
C GLU A 264 16.39 -5.26 26.64
N LYS A 265 15.61 -5.01 25.57
CA LYS A 265 15.66 -5.84 24.36
C LYS A 265 17.01 -5.71 23.68
N LEU A 266 17.62 -6.84 23.33
CA LEU A 266 18.76 -6.88 22.43
C LEU A 266 18.27 -7.04 21.01
N PHE A 267 18.37 -5.97 20.21
CA PHE A 267 17.97 -6.00 18.83
C PHE A 267 19.09 -6.52 17.92
N GLU A 268 18.73 -7.37 16.96
CA GLU A 268 19.61 -7.81 15.90
C GLU A 268 19.84 -6.66 14.92
N ASN A 269 21.06 -6.58 14.35
CA ASN A 269 21.36 -5.59 13.31
C ASN A 269 20.59 -5.93 12.04
N TRP A 270 19.85 -4.97 11.52
CA TRP A 270 19.17 -5.04 10.25
C TRP A 270 19.46 -3.75 9.43
N LYS A 271 19.55 -3.91 8.12
CA LYS A 271 19.76 -2.79 7.21
C LYS A 271 18.66 -2.76 6.18
N ILE A 272 18.17 -1.57 5.88
CA ILE A 272 17.24 -1.34 4.77
C ILE A 272 17.88 -1.80 3.46
N ALA A 273 17.11 -2.43 2.58
CA ALA A 273 17.63 -2.86 1.29
C ALA A 273 17.98 -1.66 0.39
N GLU A 274 18.98 -1.84 -0.47
CA GLU A 274 19.41 -0.77 -1.39
C GLU A 274 18.28 -0.32 -2.31
N ASP A 275 17.39 -1.21 -2.73
CA ASP A 275 16.26 -0.89 -3.61
C ASP A 275 15.27 0.08 -2.97
N ASP A 276 15.09 0.03 -1.64
CA ASP A 276 14.26 0.97 -0.89
C ASP A 276 14.92 2.36 -0.74
N VAL A 277 16.20 2.48 -1.07
CA VAL A 277 16.95 3.73 -1.02
C VAL A 277 17.14 4.34 -2.42
N LYS A 278 17.24 3.50 -3.47
CA LYS A 278 17.44 3.93 -4.86
C LYS A 278 16.22 4.61 -5.48
N ALA A 279 15.02 4.26 -5.02
CA ALA A 279 13.76 4.84 -5.44
C ALA A 279 12.87 5.05 -4.22
N LYS A 280 11.68 5.64 -4.42
CA LYS A 280 10.68 5.67 -3.36
C LYS A 280 10.43 4.24 -2.85
N PRO A 281 10.44 3.98 -1.53
CA PRO A 281 10.39 2.64 -0.98
C PRO A 281 9.30 1.77 -1.60
N GLY A 282 9.67 0.54 -1.97
CA GLY A 282 8.80 -0.46 -2.57
C GLY A 282 8.50 -0.26 -4.06
N PHE A 283 8.74 0.92 -4.65
CA PHE A 283 8.43 1.17 -6.06
C PHE A 283 9.31 0.34 -7.00
N LEU A 284 10.62 0.28 -6.74
CA LEU A 284 11.51 -0.49 -7.59
C LEU A 284 11.18 -1.98 -7.55
N GLY A 285 10.96 -2.55 -6.37
CA GLY A 285 10.52 -3.93 -6.22
C GLY A 285 9.19 -4.22 -6.91
N GLN A 286 8.21 -3.29 -6.81
CA GLN A 286 6.92 -3.39 -7.49
C GLN A 286 7.08 -3.40 -9.02
N TYR A 287 7.92 -2.52 -9.59
CA TYR A 287 8.13 -2.48 -11.04
C TYR A 287 8.93 -3.66 -11.55
N ASN A 288 9.90 -4.18 -10.79
CA ASN A 288 10.60 -5.42 -11.14
C ASN A 288 9.63 -6.60 -11.24
N GLU A 289 8.71 -6.71 -10.29
CA GLU A 289 7.69 -7.75 -10.31
C GLU A 289 6.64 -7.51 -11.39
N PHE A 290 6.27 -6.25 -11.65
CA PHE A 290 5.35 -5.91 -12.73
C PHE A 290 5.98 -6.21 -14.11
N ARG A 291 7.29 -6.00 -14.27
CA ARG A 291 8.01 -6.42 -15.46
C ARG A 291 7.93 -7.93 -15.68
N ASN A 292 8.17 -8.71 -14.64
CA ASN A 292 8.02 -10.17 -14.69
C ASN A 292 6.61 -10.56 -15.11
N PHE A 293 5.60 -9.93 -14.54
CA PHE A 293 4.20 -10.15 -14.92
C PHE A 293 3.91 -9.82 -16.38
N VAL A 294 4.39 -8.68 -16.90
CA VAL A 294 4.25 -8.29 -18.33
C VAL A 294 4.90 -9.32 -19.25
N LEU A 295 6.01 -9.92 -18.81
CA LEU A 295 6.73 -10.97 -19.56
C LEU A 295 6.15 -12.38 -19.37
N GLY A 296 4.99 -12.51 -18.71
CA GLY A 296 4.28 -13.77 -18.54
C GLY A 296 4.83 -14.66 -17.40
N ALA A 297 5.71 -14.14 -16.55
CA ALA A 297 6.19 -14.87 -15.37
C ALA A 297 5.18 -14.79 -14.20
N PRO A 298 5.15 -15.77 -13.30
CA PRO A 298 4.34 -15.70 -12.08
C PRO A 298 4.67 -14.48 -11.24
N SER A 299 3.66 -13.79 -10.71
CA SER A 299 3.81 -12.54 -9.94
C SER A 299 3.06 -12.59 -8.61
N GLY A 300 3.52 -13.44 -7.70
CA GLY A 300 2.83 -13.70 -6.42
C GLY A 300 2.86 -12.56 -5.41
N LYS A 301 3.71 -11.54 -5.61
CA LYS A 301 3.78 -10.37 -4.71
C LYS A 301 2.88 -9.22 -5.13
N LEU A 302 2.55 -9.09 -6.42
CA LEU A 302 1.67 -8.03 -6.90
C LEU A 302 0.24 -8.25 -6.41
N ALA A 303 -0.37 -7.20 -5.89
CA ALA A 303 -1.75 -7.23 -5.47
C ALA A 303 -2.70 -7.33 -6.67
N THR A 304 -3.73 -8.14 -6.52
CA THR A 304 -4.85 -8.27 -7.46
C THR A 304 -5.99 -7.31 -7.09
N LEU A 305 -6.99 -7.17 -7.95
CA LEU A 305 -8.23 -6.48 -7.60
C LEU A 305 -8.98 -7.19 -6.44
N GLN A 306 -8.83 -8.52 -6.33
CA GLN A 306 -9.39 -9.27 -5.19
C GLN A 306 -8.70 -8.90 -3.87
N ASP A 307 -7.37 -8.73 -3.86
CA ASP A 307 -6.66 -8.25 -2.67
C ASP A 307 -7.13 -6.85 -2.27
N ALA A 308 -7.32 -5.97 -3.27
CA ALA A 308 -7.83 -4.62 -3.04
C ALA A 308 -9.27 -4.65 -2.47
N LEU A 309 -10.12 -5.55 -2.94
CA LEU A 309 -11.47 -5.73 -2.41
C LEU A 309 -11.45 -6.21 -0.94
N ILE A 310 -10.55 -7.12 -0.59
CA ILE A 310 -10.39 -7.59 0.79
C ILE A 310 -9.94 -6.42 1.70
N ALA A 311 -8.95 -5.65 1.27
CA ALA A 311 -8.46 -4.51 2.04
C ALA A 311 -9.52 -3.40 2.19
N LEU A 312 -10.29 -3.12 1.12
CA LEU A 312 -11.40 -2.17 1.13
C LEU A 312 -12.50 -2.60 2.09
N ASN A 313 -12.94 -3.86 2.02
CA ASN A 313 -13.98 -4.40 2.89
C ASN A 313 -13.57 -4.37 4.37
N LEU A 314 -12.31 -4.66 4.67
CA LEU A 314 -11.78 -4.53 6.04
C LEU A 314 -11.79 -3.07 6.49
N GLY A 315 -11.39 -2.14 5.63
CA GLY A 315 -11.46 -0.70 5.89
C GLY A 315 -12.89 -0.22 6.17
N LEU A 316 -13.84 -0.64 5.33
CA LEU A 316 -15.26 -0.33 5.53
C LEU A 316 -15.79 -0.90 6.84
N ALA A 317 -15.46 -2.15 7.19
CA ALA A 317 -15.87 -2.77 8.45
C ALA A 317 -15.30 -2.05 9.69
N LEU A 318 -14.11 -1.44 9.58
CA LEU A 318 -13.54 -0.64 10.66
C LEU A 318 -14.30 0.67 10.88
N VAL A 319 -14.91 1.24 9.83
CA VAL A 319 -15.58 2.55 9.87
C VAL A 319 -17.11 2.50 9.66
N ASP A 320 -17.74 1.34 9.63
CA ASP A 320 -19.18 1.18 9.32
C ASP A 320 -20.09 1.93 10.29
N ASP A 321 -19.72 2.00 11.58
CA ASP A 321 -20.45 2.78 12.60
C ASP A 321 -20.28 4.30 12.45
N LEU A 322 -19.40 4.74 11.55
CA LEU A 322 -19.25 6.13 11.16
C LEU A 322 -20.14 6.49 9.97
N ILE A 323 -20.39 5.51 9.10
CA ILE A 323 -21.19 5.68 7.87
C ILE A 323 -22.69 5.60 8.18
N ASN A 324 -23.08 4.73 9.12
CA ASN A 324 -24.49 4.36 9.39
C ASN A 324 -25.18 5.23 10.46
N LYS A 325 -24.68 6.42 10.79
CA LYS A 325 -25.30 7.35 11.75
C LYS A 325 -25.88 8.58 11.04
N GLU A 326 -26.86 8.38 10.20
CA GLU A 326 -27.90 9.37 9.89
C GLU A 326 -29.21 8.98 10.58
#